data_9f37e1ddf275376b70e85d00a642af85
#
_entry.id   9f37e1ddf275376b70e85d00a642af85
#
_cell.length_a   1.000
_cell.length_b   1.000
_cell.length_c   1.000
_cell.angle_alpha   90.00
_cell.angle_beta   90.00
_cell.angle_gamma   90.00
#
_symmetry.space_group_name_H-M   'P 1'
#
loop_
_entity.id
_entity.type
_entity.pdbx_description
1 polymer ?
#
loop_
_entity_poly.entity_id
_entity_poly.type
_entity_poly.pdbx_seq_one_letter_code
_entity_poly.pdbx_strand_id
1 'polypeptide(L)'
;VSTSVLVINCGSSSIKYALVSEGHADRIYGLAENLGSADARIKGITAGNQPLEIAIPYADHEKALETILGRLSQYKPKAIGHRVVHGGTLTKAELLTPEIIEKIREATPLAPLHNPAHLVGINATMRLFPELPQVAVFDTAFHQTMPPHAYRYAIPKFLYTDHNVRRYGFHGTSHAYVSERGSELAGSFKQGGWLTAHLGNGSSTCAIWNGQSVDTSMGLTPLEGVVMGTRSGDVDPSIHSFLASNLGWDIYKIDRMLNSQSGLLGLSDLSNDMRTLIEASEQGNEDATLAIEVFCYRLAKSLAALSCGLPRIDGLFFTGGIGENSAYIREKTVAYLPHFGFDLSKEKNNNLKRGTEGRIDAGHGPQIWVIPTDEEGRIAKETEFVVEHEVQQTAKKSESDVVTA
;
A
#
# COMPACT_ATOMS: atom_id res chain seq x y z
N VAL A 1 24.52 -18.28 -7.35
CA VAL A 1 23.46 -17.74 -8.23
C VAL A 1 22.49 -17.00 -7.34
N SER A 2 22.49 -15.67 -7.43
CA SER A 2 21.60 -14.80 -6.67
C SER A 2 20.13 -15.22 -6.89
N THR A 3 19.38 -15.36 -5.82
CA THR A 3 17.94 -15.62 -5.87
C THR A 3 17.24 -14.35 -6.37
N SER A 4 16.42 -14.47 -7.40
CA SER A 4 15.61 -13.34 -7.88
C SER A 4 14.13 -13.68 -7.85
N VAL A 5 13.32 -12.76 -7.35
CA VAL A 5 11.86 -12.84 -7.36
C VAL A 5 11.32 -11.80 -8.32
N LEU A 6 10.41 -12.22 -9.19
CA LEU A 6 9.64 -11.30 -10.01
C LEU A 6 8.40 -10.86 -9.24
N VAL A 7 8.30 -9.58 -8.94
CA VAL A 7 7.14 -8.98 -8.29
C VAL A 7 6.22 -8.36 -9.34
N ILE A 8 4.93 -8.65 -9.25
CA ILE A 8 3.89 -8.16 -10.17
C ILE A 8 2.76 -7.51 -9.39
N ASN A 9 2.35 -6.34 -9.84
CA ASN A 9 1.21 -5.59 -9.32
C ASN A 9 0.34 -5.13 -10.49
N CYS A 10 -0.77 -5.81 -10.74
CA CYS A 10 -1.71 -5.51 -11.81
C CYS A 10 -2.78 -4.52 -11.33
N GLY A 11 -2.83 -3.34 -11.96
CA GLY A 11 -3.95 -2.41 -11.87
C GLY A 11 -4.94 -2.60 -13.02
N SER A 12 -6.04 -1.84 -13.02
CA SER A 12 -7.09 -1.93 -14.05
C SER A 12 -6.60 -1.63 -15.47
N SER A 13 -5.62 -0.74 -15.63
CA SER A 13 -5.04 -0.32 -16.92
C SER A 13 -3.52 -0.27 -16.91
N SER A 14 -2.88 -0.92 -15.93
CA SER A 14 -1.43 -0.86 -15.76
C SER A 14 -0.90 -2.11 -15.07
N ILE A 15 0.38 -2.40 -15.29
CA ILE A 15 1.12 -3.45 -14.58
C ILE A 15 2.46 -2.86 -14.14
N LYS A 16 2.67 -2.76 -12.82
CA LYS A 16 4.00 -2.55 -12.27
C LYS A 16 4.71 -3.89 -12.11
N TYR A 17 5.98 -3.93 -12.41
CA TYR A 17 6.81 -5.10 -12.18
C TYR A 17 8.19 -4.71 -11.66
N ALA A 18 8.78 -5.60 -10.86
CA ALA A 18 10.15 -5.48 -10.41
C ALA A 18 10.78 -6.88 -10.33
N LEU A 19 11.99 -7.02 -10.86
CA LEU A 19 12.84 -8.16 -10.58
C LEU A 19 13.78 -7.79 -9.44
N VAL A 20 13.56 -8.41 -8.29
CA VAL A 20 14.29 -8.14 -7.05
C VAL A 20 15.29 -9.26 -6.83
N SER A 21 16.58 -8.93 -6.75
CA SER A 21 17.66 -9.86 -6.45
C SER A 21 18.10 -9.75 -5.01
N GLU A 22 18.66 -10.82 -4.47
CA GLU A 22 19.27 -10.83 -3.14
C GLU A 22 20.34 -9.74 -3.03
N GLY A 23 20.23 -8.88 -2.01
CA GLY A 23 21.12 -7.72 -1.82
C GLY A 23 20.63 -6.41 -2.44
N HIS A 24 19.50 -6.39 -3.15
CA HIS A 24 18.80 -5.20 -3.69
C HIS A 24 19.59 -4.25 -4.61
N ALA A 25 20.84 -4.61 -5.01
CA ALA A 25 21.74 -3.69 -5.72
C ALA A 25 21.33 -3.42 -7.18
N ASP A 26 20.77 -4.41 -7.87
CA ASP A 26 20.43 -4.31 -9.30
C ASP A 26 18.94 -4.66 -9.52
N ARG A 27 18.06 -3.66 -9.34
CA ARG A 27 16.65 -3.83 -9.64
C ARG A 27 16.35 -3.50 -11.09
N ILE A 28 15.69 -4.44 -11.77
CA ILE A 28 15.00 -4.18 -13.03
C ILE A 28 13.55 -3.91 -12.65
N TYR A 29 13.00 -2.78 -13.05
CA TYR A 29 11.60 -2.45 -12.76
C TYR A 29 10.97 -1.68 -13.90
N GLY A 30 9.65 -1.71 -13.95
CA GLY A 30 8.92 -0.96 -14.94
C GLY A 30 7.43 -0.90 -14.69
N LEU A 31 6.79 -0.20 -15.61
CA LEU A 31 5.36 0.05 -15.64
C LEU A 31 4.87 -0.13 -17.08
N ALA A 32 3.97 -1.07 -17.28
CA ALA A 32 3.09 -1.06 -18.46
C ALA A 32 1.91 -0.15 -18.12
N GLU A 33 1.63 0.83 -18.96
CA GLU A 33 0.61 1.85 -18.75
C GLU A 33 -0.31 1.99 -19.97
N ASN A 34 -1.51 2.55 -19.74
CA ASN A 34 -2.52 2.80 -20.76
C ASN A 34 -2.98 1.52 -21.51
N LEU A 35 -2.99 0.38 -20.81
CA LEU A 35 -3.38 -0.90 -21.41
C LEU A 35 -4.77 -0.83 -22.03
N GLY A 36 -4.91 -1.46 -23.21
CA GLY A 36 -6.12 -1.45 -24.02
C GLY A 36 -6.25 -0.22 -24.93
N SER A 37 -5.36 0.77 -24.86
CA SER A 37 -5.39 1.97 -25.69
C SER A 37 -4.29 1.98 -26.77
N ALA A 38 -4.40 2.88 -27.73
CA ALA A 38 -3.37 3.10 -28.75
C ALA A 38 -2.02 3.54 -28.15
N ASP A 39 -2.03 4.20 -26.98
CA ASP A 39 -0.86 4.73 -26.30
C ASP A 39 -0.28 3.75 -25.28
N ALA A 40 -0.71 2.48 -25.31
CA ALA A 40 -0.20 1.46 -24.41
C ALA A 40 1.31 1.25 -24.63
N ARG A 41 2.06 1.26 -23.52
CA ARG A 41 3.53 1.16 -23.56
C ARG A 41 4.09 0.60 -22.26
N ILE A 42 5.29 0.07 -22.34
CA ILE A 42 6.09 -0.35 -21.17
C ILE A 42 7.23 0.64 -21.02
N LYS A 43 7.36 1.24 -19.84
CA LYS A 43 8.48 2.06 -19.41
C LYS A 43 9.18 1.41 -18.26
N GLY A 44 10.51 1.59 -18.14
CA GLY A 44 11.22 1.02 -17.02
C GLY A 44 12.73 1.24 -17.09
N ILE A 45 13.41 0.53 -16.22
CA ILE A 45 14.85 0.50 -16.11
C ILE A 45 15.31 -0.96 -16.26
N THR A 46 16.28 -1.18 -17.12
CA THR A 46 16.93 -2.49 -17.31
C THR A 46 18.15 -2.64 -16.41
N ALA A 47 18.76 -3.82 -16.40
CA ALA A 47 20.07 -4.03 -15.76
C ALA A 47 21.08 -2.98 -16.27
N GLY A 48 21.88 -2.43 -15.33
CA GLY A 48 22.80 -1.34 -15.63
C GLY A 48 22.16 0.04 -15.74
N ASN A 49 20.96 0.24 -15.19
CA ASN A 49 20.25 1.52 -15.12
C ASN A 49 19.95 2.16 -16.49
N GLN A 50 19.74 1.35 -17.53
CA GLN A 50 19.39 1.87 -18.84
C GLN A 50 17.87 2.04 -18.95
N PRO A 51 17.37 3.21 -19.43
CA PRO A 51 15.95 3.43 -19.63
C PRO A 51 15.41 2.48 -20.72
N LEU A 52 14.19 2.00 -20.48
CA LEU A 52 13.42 1.16 -21.38
C LEU A 52 12.12 1.85 -21.73
N GLU A 53 11.81 1.93 -23.03
CA GLU A 53 10.46 2.28 -23.49
C GLU A 53 10.10 1.40 -24.67
N ILE A 54 8.90 0.76 -24.61
CA ILE A 54 8.39 -0.14 -25.65
C ILE A 54 6.92 0.20 -25.88
N ALA A 55 6.59 0.58 -27.11
CA ALA A 55 5.20 0.72 -27.53
C ALA A 55 4.57 -0.68 -27.67
N ILE A 56 3.40 -0.87 -27.08
CA ILE A 56 2.57 -2.08 -27.15
C ILE A 56 1.11 -1.70 -27.48
N PRO A 57 0.82 -1.04 -28.60
CA PRO A 57 -0.48 -0.49 -28.90
C PRO A 57 -1.59 -1.52 -28.74
N TYR A 58 -2.68 -1.12 -28.07
CA TYR A 58 -3.86 -1.96 -27.79
C TYR A 58 -3.57 -3.25 -27.00
N ALA A 59 -2.38 -3.41 -26.40
CA ALA A 59 -2.07 -4.56 -25.57
C ALA A 59 -3.00 -4.59 -24.35
N ASP A 60 -3.57 -5.75 -24.08
CA ASP A 60 -4.21 -6.07 -22.81
C ASP A 60 -3.16 -6.50 -21.76
N HIS A 61 -3.62 -6.91 -20.57
CA HIS A 61 -2.74 -7.36 -19.49
C HIS A 61 -1.93 -8.61 -19.89
N GLU A 62 -2.53 -9.55 -20.60
CA GLU A 62 -1.86 -10.79 -21.00
C GLU A 62 -0.71 -10.49 -21.97
N LYS A 63 -0.98 -9.69 -23.00
CA LYS A 63 0.05 -9.30 -23.97
C LYS A 63 1.16 -8.46 -23.37
N ALA A 64 0.84 -7.57 -22.44
CA ALA A 64 1.84 -6.80 -21.70
C ALA A 64 2.71 -7.72 -20.84
N LEU A 65 2.12 -8.67 -20.11
CA LEU A 65 2.84 -9.67 -19.33
C LEU A 65 3.73 -10.55 -20.19
N GLU A 66 3.24 -11.09 -21.30
CA GLU A 66 4.08 -11.84 -22.26
C GLU A 66 5.33 -11.03 -22.65
N THR A 67 5.16 -9.76 -22.97
CA THR A 67 6.28 -8.89 -23.38
C THR A 67 7.27 -8.67 -22.25
N ILE A 68 6.78 -8.38 -21.02
CA ILE A 68 7.60 -8.19 -19.83
C ILE A 68 8.38 -9.46 -19.52
N LEU A 69 7.67 -10.59 -19.44
CA LEU A 69 8.20 -11.89 -19.02
C LEU A 69 9.18 -12.47 -20.05
N GLY A 70 8.88 -12.31 -21.34
CA GLY A 70 9.81 -12.69 -22.42
C GLY A 70 11.16 -12.00 -22.30
N ARG A 71 11.17 -10.75 -21.85
CA ARG A 71 12.41 -10.00 -21.61
C ARG A 71 13.13 -10.39 -20.31
N LEU A 72 12.36 -10.75 -19.29
CA LEU A 72 12.89 -11.11 -17.98
C LEU A 72 13.30 -12.59 -17.87
N SER A 73 12.90 -13.43 -18.82
CA SER A 73 13.23 -14.87 -18.83
C SER A 73 14.72 -15.18 -18.76
N GLN A 74 15.55 -14.33 -19.35
CA GLN A 74 17.02 -14.46 -19.28
C GLN A 74 17.59 -14.39 -17.85
N TYR A 75 16.89 -13.74 -16.92
CA TYR A 75 17.31 -13.58 -15.53
C TYR A 75 16.84 -14.74 -14.63
N LYS A 76 16.05 -15.67 -15.17
CA LYS A 76 15.58 -16.90 -14.52
C LYS A 76 15.05 -16.66 -13.09
N PRO A 77 13.97 -15.89 -12.92
CA PRO A 77 13.38 -15.71 -11.60
C PRO A 77 13.03 -17.07 -11.00
N LYS A 78 13.19 -17.24 -9.69
CA LYS A 78 12.90 -18.49 -8.98
C LYS A 78 11.46 -18.56 -8.46
N ALA A 79 10.79 -17.43 -8.34
CA ALA A 79 9.42 -17.31 -7.88
C ALA A 79 8.79 -16.04 -8.42
N ILE A 80 7.46 -15.97 -8.38
CA ILE A 80 6.68 -14.79 -8.70
C ILE A 80 5.87 -14.38 -7.46
N GLY A 81 6.03 -13.13 -7.02
CA GLY A 81 5.22 -12.51 -5.97
C GLY A 81 4.15 -11.60 -6.59
N HIS A 82 2.90 -11.81 -6.21
CA HIS A 82 1.79 -10.99 -6.65
C HIS A 82 1.29 -10.12 -5.51
N ARG A 83 1.24 -8.79 -5.73
CA ARG A 83 0.46 -7.94 -4.85
C ARG A 83 -1.02 -8.21 -5.07
N VAL A 84 -1.76 -8.44 -3.99
CA VAL A 84 -3.21 -8.56 -3.97
C VAL A 84 -3.76 -7.59 -2.92
N VAL A 85 -4.67 -6.71 -3.34
CA VAL A 85 -5.19 -5.67 -2.43
C VAL A 85 -5.98 -6.28 -1.29
N HIS A 86 -6.87 -7.25 -1.56
CA HIS A 86 -7.71 -7.82 -0.52
C HIS A 86 -7.63 -9.34 -0.49
N GLY A 87 -7.17 -9.86 0.63
CA GLY A 87 -7.06 -11.30 0.89
C GLY A 87 -8.30 -11.94 1.54
N GLY A 88 -9.36 -11.17 1.83
CA GLY A 88 -10.50 -11.66 2.59
C GLY A 88 -10.08 -12.10 3.98
N THR A 89 -10.27 -13.38 4.30
CA THR A 89 -9.88 -13.99 5.58
C THR A 89 -8.42 -14.44 5.63
N LEU A 90 -7.65 -14.30 4.56
CA LEU A 90 -6.24 -14.66 4.51
C LEU A 90 -5.41 -13.67 5.33
N THR A 91 -4.61 -14.17 6.26
CA THR A 91 -3.89 -13.36 7.27
C THR A 91 -2.39 -13.25 7.02
N LYS A 92 -1.87 -13.89 5.98
CA LYS A 92 -0.46 -13.92 5.59
C LYS A 92 -0.32 -14.14 4.09
N ALA A 93 0.89 -14.00 3.57
CA ALA A 93 1.20 -14.39 2.20
C ALA A 93 1.00 -15.92 2.00
N GLU A 94 0.46 -16.31 0.86
CA GLU A 94 0.10 -17.71 0.57
C GLU A 94 0.59 -18.15 -0.81
N LEU A 95 1.04 -19.39 -0.91
CA LEU A 95 1.32 -20.03 -2.20
C LEU A 95 0.03 -20.11 -3.02
N LEU A 96 0.08 -19.69 -4.27
CA LEU A 96 -1.10 -19.70 -5.15
C LEU A 96 -1.45 -21.13 -5.55
N THR A 97 -2.55 -21.61 -5.02
CA THR A 97 -3.25 -22.84 -5.39
C THR A 97 -4.63 -22.49 -5.94
N PRO A 98 -5.33 -23.41 -6.61
CA PRO A 98 -6.71 -23.17 -7.03
C PRO A 98 -7.62 -22.70 -5.89
N GLU A 99 -7.41 -23.23 -4.68
CA GLU A 99 -8.17 -22.83 -3.47
C GLU A 99 -7.87 -21.38 -3.06
N ILE A 100 -6.62 -20.97 -3.06
CA ILE A 100 -6.23 -19.60 -2.70
C ILE A 100 -6.74 -18.60 -3.75
N ILE A 101 -6.68 -18.96 -5.04
CA ILE A 101 -7.23 -18.15 -6.13
C ILE A 101 -8.75 -17.95 -5.95
N GLU A 102 -9.47 -18.99 -5.53
CA GLU A 102 -10.91 -18.88 -5.27
C GLU A 102 -11.20 -17.96 -4.08
N LYS A 103 -10.45 -18.05 -2.97
CA LYS A 103 -10.56 -17.13 -1.84
C LYS A 103 -10.32 -15.67 -2.24
N ILE A 104 -9.35 -15.42 -3.15
CA ILE A 104 -9.12 -14.07 -3.70
C ILE A 104 -10.33 -13.62 -4.54
N ARG A 105 -10.95 -14.53 -5.29
CA ARG A 105 -12.16 -14.27 -6.08
C ARG A 105 -13.35 -13.93 -5.17
N GLU A 106 -13.56 -14.70 -4.10
CA GLU A 106 -14.59 -14.46 -3.09
C GLU A 106 -14.42 -13.09 -2.40
N ALA A 107 -13.18 -12.60 -2.25
CA ALA A 107 -12.89 -11.29 -1.70
C ALA A 107 -13.11 -10.12 -2.70
N THR A 108 -13.43 -10.40 -3.97
CA THR A 108 -13.64 -9.36 -4.99
C THR A 108 -14.69 -8.30 -4.59
N PRO A 109 -15.83 -8.63 -3.96
CA PRO A 109 -16.78 -7.60 -3.51
C PRO A 109 -16.20 -6.58 -2.54
N LEU A 110 -15.12 -6.91 -1.81
CA LEU A 110 -14.41 -6.02 -0.88
C LEU A 110 -13.36 -5.13 -1.59
N ALA A 111 -12.93 -5.50 -2.79
CA ALA A 111 -11.98 -4.73 -3.61
C ALA A 111 -12.35 -4.82 -5.11
N PRO A 112 -13.55 -4.35 -5.52
CA PRO A 112 -14.07 -4.57 -6.87
C PRO A 112 -13.26 -3.86 -7.97
N LEU A 113 -12.53 -2.81 -7.61
CA LEU A 113 -11.67 -2.06 -8.55
C LEU A 113 -10.27 -2.66 -8.70
N HIS A 114 -9.87 -3.61 -7.84
CA HIS A 114 -8.49 -4.12 -7.77
C HIS A 114 -8.39 -5.63 -7.99
N ASN A 115 -9.10 -6.43 -7.18
CA ASN A 115 -8.96 -7.89 -7.22
C ASN A 115 -9.21 -8.52 -8.59
N PRO A 116 -10.18 -8.06 -9.43
CA PRO A 116 -10.32 -8.60 -10.77
C PRO A 116 -9.06 -8.46 -11.64
N ALA A 117 -8.39 -7.31 -11.59
CA ALA A 117 -7.15 -7.07 -12.33
C ALA A 117 -6.00 -7.95 -11.79
N HIS A 118 -5.92 -8.13 -10.47
CA HIS A 118 -4.94 -9.05 -9.88
C HIS A 118 -5.14 -10.48 -10.33
N LEU A 119 -6.39 -10.97 -10.37
CA LEU A 119 -6.72 -12.31 -10.86
C LEU A 119 -6.38 -12.50 -12.35
N VAL A 120 -6.56 -11.47 -13.19
CA VAL A 120 -6.09 -11.50 -14.58
C VAL A 120 -4.57 -11.70 -14.64
N GLY A 121 -3.81 -10.92 -13.86
CA GLY A 121 -2.35 -11.06 -13.78
C GLY A 121 -1.89 -12.43 -13.29
N ILE A 122 -2.48 -12.93 -12.20
CA ILE A 122 -2.21 -14.25 -11.63
C ILE A 122 -2.46 -15.35 -12.67
N ASN A 123 -3.64 -15.36 -13.29
CA ASN A 123 -3.99 -16.39 -14.27
C ASN A 123 -3.06 -16.37 -15.50
N ALA A 124 -2.66 -15.17 -15.96
CA ALA A 124 -1.74 -15.05 -17.09
C ALA A 124 -0.34 -15.58 -16.73
N THR A 125 0.21 -15.22 -15.57
CA THR A 125 1.53 -15.71 -15.16
C THR A 125 1.55 -17.20 -14.87
N MET A 126 0.48 -17.75 -14.30
CA MET A 126 0.37 -19.21 -14.10
C MET A 126 0.35 -20.00 -15.41
N ARG A 127 -0.22 -19.43 -16.47
CA ARG A 127 -0.13 -20.06 -17.82
C ARG A 127 1.24 -19.91 -18.44
N LEU A 128 1.88 -18.75 -18.29
CA LEU A 128 3.17 -18.46 -18.91
C LEU A 128 4.35 -19.12 -18.17
N PHE A 129 4.23 -19.32 -16.86
CA PHE A 129 5.26 -19.92 -16.00
C PHE A 129 4.69 -20.95 -15.04
N PRO A 130 4.15 -22.08 -15.56
CA PRO A 130 3.53 -23.10 -14.73
C PRO A 130 4.53 -23.77 -13.76
N GLU A 131 5.83 -23.71 -14.06
CA GLU A 131 6.88 -24.34 -13.26
C GLU A 131 7.37 -23.48 -12.10
N LEU A 132 7.03 -22.18 -12.09
CA LEU A 132 7.48 -21.28 -11.04
C LEU A 132 6.48 -21.25 -9.89
N PRO A 133 6.94 -21.36 -8.64
CA PRO A 133 6.09 -21.11 -7.50
C PRO A 133 5.65 -19.65 -7.49
N GLN A 134 4.37 -19.43 -7.25
CA GLN A 134 3.76 -18.11 -7.25
C GLN A 134 3.06 -17.85 -5.92
N VAL A 135 3.24 -16.66 -5.36
CA VAL A 135 2.77 -16.29 -4.03
C VAL A 135 1.91 -15.03 -4.11
N ALA A 136 0.76 -15.04 -3.46
CA ALA A 136 -0.04 -13.84 -3.22
C ALA A 136 0.37 -13.18 -1.90
N VAL A 137 0.68 -11.89 -1.96
CA VAL A 137 0.99 -11.04 -0.82
C VAL A 137 -0.10 -9.99 -0.70
N PHE A 138 -0.77 -9.95 0.46
CA PHE A 138 -1.99 -9.17 0.65
C PHE A 138 -1.72 -7.86 1.38
N ASP A 139 -2.26 -6.74 0.85
CA ASP A 139 -2.20 -5.44 1.54
C ASP A 139 -2.89 -5.47 2.91
N THR A 140 -3.86 -6.37 3.08
CA THR A 140 -4.61 -6.53 4.33
C THR A 140 -3.89 -7.37 5.38
N ALA A 141 -2.91 -8.19 5.00
CA ALA A 141 -2.34 -9.21 5.88
C ALA A 141 -1.66 -8.64 7.12
N PHE A 142 -0.89 -7.56 6.98
CA PHE A 142 -0.20 -6.91 8.11
C PHE A 142 -1.15 -6.43 9.21
N HIS A 143 -2.36 -6.04 8.86
CA HIS A 143 -3.36 -5.52 9.77
C HIS A 143 -4.21 -6.61 10.45
N GLN A 144 -4.00 -7.89 10.14
CA GLN A 144 -4.78 -8.97 10.75
C GLN A 144 -4.40 -9.23 12.22
N THR A 145 -3.36 -8.58 12.73
CA THR A 145 -2.99 -8.58 14.14
C THR A 145 -3.80 -7.60 15.00
N MET A 146 -4.64 -6.76 14.39
CA MET A 146 -5.51 -5.83 15.12
C MET A 146 -6.44 -6.58 16.09
N PRO A 147 -6.62 -6.07 17.33
CA PRO A 147 -7.55 -6.66 18.28
C PRO A 147 -9.01 -6.40 17.89
N PRO A 148 -9.98 -7.20 18.37
CA PRO A 148 -11.40 -7.08 18.02
C PRO A 148 -12.00 -5.69 18.20
N HIS A 149 -11.62 -4.95 19.22
CA HIS A 149 -12.13 -3.61 19.49
C HIS A 149 -11.62 -2.55 18.48
N ALA A 150 -10.53 -2.82 17.77
CA ALA A 150 -10.01 -1.95 16.72
C ALA A 150 -10.64 -2.25 15.35
N TYR A 151 -10.92 -3.52 15.03
CA TYR A 151 -11.45 -3.88 13.71
C TYR A 151 -12.99 -4.00 13.64
N ARG A 152 -13.72 -4.09 14.78
CA ARG A 152 -15.17 -4.22 14.76
C ARG A 152 -15.84 -2.87 14.60
N TYR A 153 -16.76 -2.80 13.62
CA TYR A 153 -17.68 -1.67 13.54
C TYR A 153 -18.83 -1.81 14.55
N ALA A 154 -19.33 -0.69 15.05
CA ALA A 154 -20.47 -0.64 15.95
C ALA A 154 -21.81 -0.75 15.18
N ILE A 155 -21.98 -1.88 14.48
CA ILE A 155 -23.14 -2.23 13.65
C ILE A 155 -23.66 -3.62 14.06
N PRO A 156 -24.84 -4.07 13.59
CA PRO A 156 -25.40 -5.37 13.96
C PRO A 156 -24.39 -6.52 13.76
N LYS A 157 -24.31 -7.39 14.77
CA LYS A 157 -23.30 -8.46 14.86
C LYS A 157 -23.30 -9.39 13.64
N PHE A 158 -24.47 -9.69 13.07
CA PHE A 158 -24.58 -10.60 11.93
C PHE A 158 -23.82 -10.11 10.70
N LEU A 159 -23.67 -8.79 10.51
CA LEU A 159 -22.88 -8.25 9.41
C LEU A 159 -21.40 -8.67 9.49
N TYR A 160 -20.89 -8.83 10.70
CA TYR A 160 -19.56 -9.38 10.90
C TYR A 160 -19.54 -10.92 10.81
N THR A 161 -20.47 -11.61 11.51
CA THR A 161 -20.42 -13.08 11.59
C THR A 161 -20.75 -13.76 10.27
N ASP A 162 -21.68 -13.17 9.49
CA ASP A 162 -22.24 -13.82 8.30
C ASP A 162 -21.69 -13.22 7.00
N HIS A 163 -21.20 -11.95 7.07
CA HIS A 163 -20.74 -11.21 5.90
C HIS A 163 -19.30 -10.66 6.02
N ASN A 164 -18.60 -10.96 7.12
CA ASN A 164 -17.22 -10.50 7.35
C ASN A 164 -17.03 -8.98 7.26
N VAL A 165 -18.07 -8.19 7.59
CA VAL A 165 -18.00 -6.73 7.59
C VAL A 165 -17.21 -6.26 8.81
N ARG A 166 -15.97 -5.83 8.55
CA ARG A 166 -15.01 -5.35 9.56
C ARG A 166 -13.99 -4.42 8.92
N ARG A 167 -13.20 -3.72 9.73
CA ARG A 167 -11.98 -3.07 9.28
C ARG A 167 -10.93 -4.10 8.89
N TYR A 168 -10.36 -4.00 7.70
CA TYR A 168 -9.23 -4.82 7.23
C TYR A 168 -7.92 -4.03 7.22
N GLY A 169 -7.96 -2.78 6.77
CA GLY A 169 -6.76 -1.98 6.55
C GLY A 169 -6.05 -2.36 5.23
N PHE A 170 -5.29 -1.42 4.70
CA PHE A 170 -4.57 -1.57 3.42
C PHE A 170 -3.20 -0.92 3.52
N HIS A 171 -2.41 -0.93 2.43
CA HIS A 171 -1.00 -0.55 2.42
C HIS A 171 -0.16 -1.33 3.44
N GLY A 172 -0.59 -2.53 3.80
CA GLY A 172 0.06 -3.33 4.84
C GLY A 172 1.51 -3.66 4.53
N THR A 173 1.84 -3.92 3.26
CA THR A 173 3.22 -4.14 2.81
C THR A 173 4.11 -2.92 3.09
N SER A 174 3.61 -1.72 2.84
CA SER A 174 4.31 -0.47 3.11
C SER A 174 4.45 -0.21 4.61
N HIS A 175 3.37 -0.30 5.38
CA HIS A 175 3.41 -0.11 6.83
C HIS A 175 4.34 -1.11 7.52
N ALA A 176 4.32 -2.37 7.11
CA ALA A 176 5.21 -3.41 7.61
C ALA A 176 6.68 -3.10 7.32
N TYR A 177 7.01 -2.78 6.06
CA TYR A 177 8.37 -2.44 5.67
C TYR A 177 8.90 -1.22 6.42
N VAL A 178 8.13 -0.13 6.43
CA VAL A 178 8.55 1.15 7.03
C VAL A 178 8.71 1.03 8.54
N SER A 179 7.85 0.26 9.22
CA SER A 179 7.97 0.05 10.66
C SER A 179 9.16 -0.85 11.01
N GLU A 180 9.43 -1.89 10.22
CA GLU A 180 10.62 -2.74 10.39
C GLU A 180 11.90 -1.92 10.19
N ARG A 181 12.02 -1.23 9.06
CA ARG A 181 13.18 -0.40 8.74
C ARG A 181 13.37 0.75 9.71
N GLY A 182 12.30 1.46 10.06
CA GLY A 182 12.35 2.59 10.99
C GLY A 182 12.75 2.18 12.40
N SER A 183 12.25 1.05 12.88
CA SER A 183 12.65 0.54 14.20
C SER A 183 14.10 0.06 14.22
N GLU A 184 14.64 -0.45 13.12
CA GLU A 184 16.06 -0.76 12.98
C GLU A 184 16.91 0.50 13.05
N LEU A 185 16.57 1.53 12.29
CA LEU A 185 17.26 2.84 12.28
C LEU A 185 17.19 3.54 13.65
N ALA A 186 16.09 3.38 14.36
CA ALA A 186 15.90 3.89 15.72
C ALA A 186 16.63 3.05 16.79
N GLY A 187 17.24 1.91 16.43
CA GLY A 187 17.93 1.01 17.35
C GLY A 187 17.01 0.19 18.25
N SER A 188 15.72 0.06 17.90
CA SER A 188 14.71 -0.61 18.74
C SER A 188 14.36 -2.04 18.30
N PHE A 189 14.84 -2.49 17.14
CA PHE A 189 14.67 -3.87 16.64
C PHE A 189 13.23 -4.40 16.74
N LYS A 190 12.27 -3.68 16.14
CA LYS A 190 10.83 -3.95 16.16
C LYS A 190 10.12 -3.70 17.49
N GLN A 191 10.80 -3.29 18.55
CA GLN A 191 10.14 -2.93 19.80
C GLN A 191 9.63 -1.48 19.77
N GLY A 192 8.60 -1.21 20.56
CA GLY A 192 8.09 0.14 20.75
C GLY A 192 6.78 0.44 20.03
N GLY A 193 6.31 1.68 20.24
CA GLY A 193 5.07 2.23 19.70
C GLY A 193 5.34 3.22 18.58
N TRP A 194 4.94 2.86 17.36
CA TRP A 194 5.21 3.64 16.17
C TRP A 194 3.92 4.02 15.47
N LEU A 195 3.86 5.26 15.04
CA LEU A 195 2.85 5.72 14.10
C LEU A 195 3.48 5.77 12.71
N THR A 196 2.73 5.39 11.70
CA THR A 196 3.17 5.46 10.30
C THR A 196 2.14 6.20 9.46
N ALA A 197 2.60 7.03 8.53
CA ALA A 197 1.80 7.78 7.59
C ALA A 197 2.28 7.49 6.17
N HIS A 198 1.57 6.60 5.45
CA HIS A 198 1.77 6.36 4.03
C HIS A 198 0.93 7.37 3.26
N LEU A 199 1.59 8.33 2.60
CA LEU A 199 0.95 9.45 1.95
C LEU A 199 1.27 9.46 0.45
N GLY A 200 0.31 9.09 -0.35
CA GLY A 200 0.36 9.09 -1.81
C GLY A 200 -0.98 9.57 -2.39
N ASN A 201 -1.32 9.15 -3.62
CA ASN A 201 -2.68 9.35 -4.13
C ASN A 201 -3.71 8.57 -3.29
N GLY A 202 -3.37 7.34 -2.83
CA GLY A 202 -3.98 6.71 -1.67
C GLY A 202 -3.16 7.04 -0.43
N SER A 203 -3.81 7.29 0.71
CA SER A 203 -3.15 7.61 1.97
C SER A 203 -3.76 6.83 3.13
N SER A 204 -2.91 6.38 4.05
CA SER A 204 -3.35 5.71 5.28
C SER A 204 -2.37 5.93 6.41
N THR A 205 -2.88 5.75 7.64
CA THR A 205 -2.08 5.79 8.86
C THR A 205 -2.22 4.46 9.60
N CYS A 206 -1.22 4.10 10.39
CA CYS A 206 -1.24 2.88 11.17
C CYS A 206 -0.56 3.10 12.52
N ALA A 207 -1.11 2.49 13.58
CA ALA A 207 -0.45 2.35 14.87
C ALA A 207 0.14 0.94 14.98
N ILE A 208 1.41 0.86 15.36
CA ILE A 208 2.19 -0.36 15.38
C ILE A 208 2.84 -0.51 16.75
N TRP A 209 2.57 -1.64 17.41
CA TRP A 209 3.17 -1.99 18.68
C TRP A 209 4.02 -3.26 18.54
N ASN A 210 5.30 -3.16 18.86
CA ASN A 210 6.25 -4.27 18.78
C ASN A 210 6.22 -5.02 17.44
N GLY A 211 6.15 -4.26 16.34
CA GLY A 211 6.14 -4.79 14.98
C GLY A 211 4.80 -5.34 14.49
N GLN A 212 3.72 -5.21 15.28
CA GLN A 212 2.37 -5.64 14.92
C GLN A 212 1.44 -4.45 14.73
N SER A 213 0.62 -4.46 13.69
CA SER A 213 -0.45 -3.47 13.51
C SER A 213 -1.49 -3.64 14.61
N VAL A 214 -1.79 -2.56 15.34
CA VAL A 214 -2.81 -2.56 16.40
C VAL A 214 -4.03 -1.74 16.01
N ASP A 215 -3.88 -0.79 15.07
CA ASP A 215 -4.98 -0.04 14.46
C ASP A 215 -4.54 0.60 13.15
N THR A 216 -5.48 0.93 12.26
CA THR A 216 -5.19 1.60 10.98
C THR A 216 -6.39 2.42 10.50
N SER A 217 -6.16 3.41 9.66
CA SER A 217 -7.20 4.34 9.20
C SER A 217 -8.11 3.78 8.12
N MET A 218 -7.61 2.98 7.19
CA MET A 218 -8.46 2.37 6.16
C MET A 218 -9.32 1.25 6.77
N GLY A 219 -10.53 1.09 6.26
CA GLY A 219 -11.56 0.26 6.86
C GLY A 219 -11.84 -1.06 6.13
N LEU A 220 -13.13 -1.30 5.88
CA LEU A 220 -13.64 -2.39 5.05
C LEU A 220 -13.07 -2.30 3.62
N THR A 221 -12.97 -1.08 3.13
CA THR A 221 -12.41 -0.72 1.82
C THR A 221 -11.33 0.35 1.97
N PRO A 222 -10.52 0.64 0.92
CA PRO A 222 -9.54 1.71 0.97
C PRO A 222 -10.14 3.14 0.92
N LEU A 223 -11.44 3.31 1.14
CA LEU A 223 -12.13 4.62 1.13
C LEU A 223 -12.09 5.30 2.49
N GLU A 224 -12.33 4.55 3.59
CA GLU A 224 -12.34 5.06 4.96
C GLU A 224 -10.97 5.62 5.38
N GLY A 225 -10.96 6.60 6.27
CA GLY A 225 -9.77 7.15 6.90
C GLY A 225 -9.45 8.59 6.52
N VAL A 226 -8.19 8.85 6.20
CA VAL A 226 -7.69 10.19 5.89
C VAL A 226 -8.11 10.67 4.50
N VAL A 227 -8.05 11.99 4.28
CA VAL A 227 -8.23 12.58 2.95
C VAL A 227 -7.14 12.06 2.01
N MET A 228 -7.50 11.74 0.76
CA MET A 228 -6.60 11.22 -0.25
C MET A 228 -6.64 12.10 -1.51
N GLY A 229 -5.95 11.71 -2.56
CA GLY A 229 -5.96 12.48 -3.82
C GLY A 229 -7.36 12.66 -4.40
N THR A 230 -8.12 11.57 -4.53
CA THR A 230 -9.48 11.57 -5.11
C THR A 230 -10.55 10.95 -4.22
N ARG A 231 -10.15 10.29 -3.11
CA ARG A 231 -11.04 9.67 -2.14
C ARG A 231 -11.31 10.60 -0.97
N SER A 232 -12.56 10.61 -0.51
CA SER A 232 -12.98 11.51 0.57
C SER A 232 -12.31 11.22 1.92
N GLY A 233 -11.97 9.96 2.22
CA GLY A 233 -11.76 9.52 3.60
C GLY A 233 -13.09 9.54 4.37
N ASP A 234 -13.01 9.71 5.69
CA ASP A 234 -14.18 9.68 6.57
C ASP A 234 -15.18 10.80 6.27
N VAL A 235 -16.42 10.41 6.11
CA VAL A 235 -17.59 11.30 5.98
C VAL A 235 -18.70 10.80 6.89
N ASP A 236 -19.72 11.64 7.16
CA ASP A 236 -20.93 11.19 7.84
C ASP A 236 -21.63 10.13 6.98
N PRO A 237 -21.94 8.93 7.51
CA PRO A 237 -22.65 7.88 6.77
C PRO A 237 -23.99 8.34 6.20
N SER A 238 -24.67 9.32 6.81
CA SER A 238 -25.95 9.86 6.35
C SER A 238 -25.82 10.69 5.07
N ILE A 239 -24.61 11.01 4.62
CA ILE A 239 -24.39 11.71 3.33
C ILE A 239 -25.02 10.93 2.16
N HIS A 240 -25.06 9.60 2.22
CA HIS A 240 -25.70 8.75 1.20
C HIS A 240 -27.19 9.06 1.08
N SER A 241 -27.91 9.07 2.22
CA SER A 241 -29.34 9.38 2.26
C SER A 241 -29.62 10.84 1.86
N PHE A 242 -28.75 11.76 2.30
CA PHE A 242 -28.88 13.17 1.98
C PHE A 242 -28.77 13.41 0.46
N LEU A 243 -27.75 12.86 -0.18
CA LEU A 243 -27.53 13.03 -1.62
C LEU A 243 -28.60 12.31 -2.46
N ALA A 244 -29.03 11.11 -2.03
CA ALA A 244 -30.10 10.39 -2.70
C ALA A 244 -31.42 11.17 -2.64
N SER A 245 -31.80 11.69 -1.47
CA SER A 245 -33.08 12.39 -1.26
C SER A 245 -33.13 13.78 -1.87
N ASN A 246 -32.00 14.54 -1.82
CA ASN A 246 -31.99 15.93 -2.26
C ASN A 246 -31.53 16.15 -3.69
N LEU A 247 -30.63 15.25 -4.21
CA LEU A 247 -30.08 15.35 -5.56
C LEU A 247 -30.53 14.21 -6.48
N GLY A 248 -31.29 13.23 -5.98
CA GLY A 248 -31.74 12.07 -6.75
C GLY A 248 -30.61 11.15 -7.20
N TRP A 249 -29.49 11.15 -6.49
CA TRP A 249 -28.34 10.31 -6.84
C TRP A 249 -28.55 8.87 -6.40
N ASP A 250 -28.21 7.91 -7.26
CA ASP A 250 -28.17 6.51 -6.89
C ASP A 250 -26.89 6.18 -6.11
N ILE A 251 -26.88 4.99 -5.50
CA ILE A 251 -25.76 4.54 -4.67
C ILE A 251 -24.44 4.45 -5.45
N TYR A 252 -24.49 4.07 -6.72
CA TYR A 252 -23.28 3.93 -7.57
C TYR A 252 -22.68 5.28 -7.91
N LYS A 253 -23.53 6.31 -8.12
CA LYS A 253 -23.06 7.67 -8.35
C LYS A 253 -22.41 8.25 -7.09
N ILE A 254 -23.01 7.99 -5.92
CA ILE A 254 -22.47 8.43 -4.62
C ILE A 254 -21.13 7.74 -4.36
N ASP A 255 -21.06 6.42 -4.51
CA ASP A 255 -19.82 5.66 -4.34
C ASP A 255 -18.71 6.16 -5.28
N ARG A 256 -19.02 6.38 -6.56
CA ARG A 256 -18.06 6.93 -7.53
C ARG A 256 -17.57 8.32 -7.12
N MET A 257 -18.46 9.21 -6.67
CA MET A 257 -18.09 10.52 -6.20
C MET A 257 -17.13 10.45 -5.02
N LEU A 258 -17.42 9.63 -4.02
CA LEU A 258 -16.57 9.48 -2.84
C LEU A 258 -15.19 8.87 -3.18
N ASN A 259 -15.10 7.97 -4.16
CA ASN A 259 -13.87 7.29 -4.55
C ASN A 259 -13.00 8.04 -5.56
N SER A 260 -13.58 8.84 -6.46
CA SER A 260 -12.86 9.37 -7.62
C SER A 260 -13.02 10.86 -7.88
N GLN A 261 -13.92 11.56 -7.18
CA GLN A 261 -14.22 12.98 -7.40
C GLN A 261 -14.14 13.80 -6.10
N SER A 262 -13.59 13.22 -5.05
CA SER A 262 -13.49 13.82 -3.71
C SER A 262 -12.01 14.04 -3.32
N GLY A 263 -11.71 14.07 -2.05
CA GLY A 263 -10.36 14.26 -1.55
C GLY A 263 -9.77 15.61 -1.93
N LEU A 264 -8.48 15.64 -2.22
CA LEU A 264 -7.78 16.86 -2.64
C LEU A 264 -8.38 17.44 -3.92
N LEU A 265 -8.71 16.57 -4.90
CA LEU A 265 -9.37 17.00 -6.14
C LEU A 265 -10.71 17.69 -5.85
N GLY A 266 -11.57 17.06 -5.04
CA GLY A 266 -12.90 17.59 -4.74
C GLY A 266 -12.88 18.84 -3.88
N LEU A 267 -11.89 18.99 -2.98
CA LEU A 267 -11.74 20.19 -2.14
C LEU A 267 -11.18 21.39 -2.91
N SER A 268 -10.27 21.14 -3.87
CA SER A 268 -9.58 22.20 -4.60
C SER A 268 -10.25 22.57 -5.93
N ASP A 269 -11.08 21.69 -6.46
CA ASP A 269 -11.61 21.74 -7.84
C ASP A 269 -10.50 21.96 -8.90
N LEU A 270 -9.27 21.57 -8.56
CA LEU A 270 -8.08 21.82 -9.37
C LEU A 270 -7.30 20.56 -9.70
N SER A 271 -6.82 19.84 -8.67
CA SER A 271 -5.92 18.70 -8.85
C SER A 271 -5.93 17.75 -7.65
N ASN A 272 -5.60 16.49 -7.90
CA ASN A 272 -5.25 15.50 -6.87
C ASN A 272 -3.74 15.46 -6.60
N ASP A 273 -2.92 16.18 -7.36
CA ASP A 273 -1.46 16.23 -7.16
C ASP A 273 -1.09 17.30 -6.13
N MET A 274 -0.51 16.88 -5.02
CA MET A 274 -0.11 17.77 -3.92
C MET A 274 0.89 18.85 -4.35
N ARG A 275 1.75 18.58 -5.32
CA ARG A 275 2.72 19.57 -5.83
C ARG A 275 2.01 20.72 -6.53
N THR A 276 1.07 20.38 -7.41
CA THR A 276 0.22 21.39 -8.10
C THR A 276 -0.57 22.22 -7.08
N LEU A 277 -1.08 21.61 -6.02
CA LEU A 277 -1.83 22.33 -4.98
C LEU A 277 -0.93 23.25 -4.15
N ILE A 278 0.29 22.83 -3.81
CA ILE A 278 1.26 23.68 -3.11
C ILE A 278 1.61 24.89 -3.98
N GLU A 279 1.94 24.69 -5.25
CA GLU A 279 2.25 25.77 -6.20
C GLU A 279 1.05 26.75 -6.36
N ALA A 280 -0.16 26.24 -6.49
CA ALA A 280 -1.37 27.05 -6.58
C ALA A 280 -1.63 27.85 -5.29
N SER A 281 -1.43 27.24 -4.13
CA SER A 281 -1.57 27.89 -2.81
C SER A 281 -0.56 29.04 -2.66
N GLU A 282 0.69 28.84 -3.07
CA GLU A 282 1.73 29.89 -3.07
C GLU A 282 1.38 31.06 -4.00
N GLN A 283 0.59 30.80 -5.04
CA GLN A 283 0.06 31.83 -5.96
C GLN A 283 -1.24 32.47 -5.47
N GLY A 284 -1.71 32.12 -4.26
CA GLY A 284 -2.89 32.72 -3.64
C GLY A 284 -4.21 32.02 -3.95
N ASN A 285 -4.20 30.78 -4.46
CA ASN A 285 -5.41 29.99 -4.64
C ASN A 285 -5.93 29.51 -3.26
N GLU A 286 -7.10 30.05 -2.85
CA GLU A 286 -7.69 29.79 -1.54
C GLU A 286 -8.20 28.35 -1.40
N ASP A 287 -8.76 27.77 -2.46
CA ASP A 287 -9.29 26.40 -2.45
C ASP A 287 -8.15 25.37 -2.34
N ALA A 288 -7.04 25.60 -3.04
CA ALA A 288 -5.84 24.78 -2.91
C ALA A 288 -5.26 24.87 -1.49
N THR A 289 -5.24 26.07 -0.92
CA THR A 289 -4.79 26.29 0.47
C THR A 289 -5.67 25.52 1.45
N LEU A 290 -6.99 25.64 1.31
CA LEU A 290 -7.95 24.94 2.15
C LEU A 290 -7.83 23.42 2.01
N ALA A 291 -7.67 22.91 0.79
CA ALA A 291 -7.49 21.47 0.55
C ALA A 291 -6.26 20.91 1.28
N ILE A 292 -5.14 21.65 1.27
CA ILE A 292 -3.93 21.29 2.02
C ILE A 292 -4.18 21.33 3.53
N GLU A 293 -4.86 22.36 4.03
CA GLU A 293 -5.18 22.49 5.46
C GLU A 293 -6.05 21.31 5.93
N VAL A 294 -7.12 20.99 5.19
CA VAL A 294 -8.00 19.87 5.52
C VAL A 294 -7.22 18.55 5.51
N PHE A 295 -6.35 18.34 4.51
CA PHE A 295 -5.50 17.14 4.42
C PHE A 295 -4.60 17.01 5.66
N CYS A 296 -3.83 18.03 6.01
CA CYS A 296 -2.90 17.99 7.14
C CYS A 296 -3.62 17.84 8.47
N TYR A 297 -4.74 18.56 8.65
CA TYR A 297 -5.54 18.48 9.88
C TYR A 297 -6.16 17.09 10.08
N ARG A 298 -6.77 16.52 9.02
CA ARG A 298 -7.38 15.18 9.09
C ARG A 298 -6.32 14.09 9.29
N LEU A 299 -5.14 14.25 8.69
CA LEU A 299 -4.01 13.36 8.90
C LEU A 299 -3.54 13.39 10.36
N ALA A 300 -3.34 14.58 10.93
CA ALA A 300 -2.96 14.73 12.32
C ALA A 300 -4.02 14.15 13.28
N LYS A 301 -5.32 14.40 13.02
CA LYS A 301 -6.41 13.77 13.79
C LYS A 301 -6.33 12.26 13.76
N SER A 302 -6.07 11.67 12.61
CA SER A 302 -5.96 10.21 12.46
C SER A 302 -4.79 9.67 13.26
N LEU A 303 -3.60 10.29 13.16
CA LEU A 303 -2.43 9.89 13.94
C LEU A 303 -2.69 10.00 15.45
N ALA A 304 -3.32 11.09 15.88
CA ALA A 304 -3.71 11.30 17.28
C ALA A 304 -4.71 10.23 17.77
N ALA A 305 -5.74 9.93 16.97
CA ALA A 305 -6.74 8.91 17.33
C ALA A 305 -6.11 7.51 17.43
N LEU A 306 -5.30 7.13 16.46
CA LEU A 306 -4.63 5.82 16.44
C LEU A 306 -3.64 5.65 17.60
N SER A 307 -3.07 6.74 18.14
CA SER A 307 -2.16 6.68 19.28
C SER A 307 -2.80 6.07 20.54
N CYS A 308 -4.14 6.09 20.64
CA CYS A 308 -4.88 5.43 21.73
C CYS A 308 -4.62 3.92 21.80
N GLY A 309 -4.25 3.28 20.69
CA GLY A 309 -3.89 1.87 20.62
C GLY A 309 -2.47 1.56 21.12
N LEU A 310 -1.68 2.58 21.43
CA LEU A 310 -0.28 2.43 21.83
C LEU A 310 -0.08 2.72 23.32
N PRO A 311 0.63 1.86 24.07
CA PRO A 311 1.01 2.13 25.46
C PRO A 311 1.92 3.36 25.61
N ARG A 312 2.72 3.67 24.59
CA ARG A 312 3.55 4.88 24.44
C ARG A 312 3.82 5.14 22.97
N ILE A 313 4.21 6.37 22.66
CA ILE A 313 4.61 6.78 21.31
C ILE A 313 6.13 6.96 21.30
N ASP A 314 6.85 6.13 20.55
CA ASP A 314 8.30 6.23 20.37
C ASP A 314 8.65 7.06 19.11
N GLY A 315 7.75 7.11 18.14
CA GLY A 315 7.95 8.00 16.98
C GLY A 315 6.90 7.87 15.88
N LEU A 316 7.15 8.63 14.79
CA LEU A 316 6.34 8.76 13.60
C LEU A 316 7.21 8.55 12.35
N PHE A 317 6.77 7.70 11.45
CA PHE A 317 7.39 7.44 10.15
C PHE A 317 6.53 7.99 9.02
N PHE A 318 7.08 8.90 8.23
CA PHE A 318 6.48 9.38 6.98
C PHE A 318 7.01 8.59 5.79
N THR A 319 6.12 8.18 4.90
CA THR A 319 6.43 7.43 3.68
C THR A 319 5.41 7.71 2.58
N GLY A 320 5.62 7.11 1.41
CA GLY A 320 4.80 7.36 0.22
C GLY A 320 5.15 8.68 -0.46
N GLY A 321 4.70 8.86 -1.69
CA GLY A 321 5.16 9.96 -2.54
C GLY A 321 5.06 11.36 -1.93
N ILE A 322 3.99 11.68 -1.20
CA ILE A 322 3.82 12.95 -0.48
C ILE A 322 4.65 12.94 0.80
N GLY A 323 4.58 11.86 1.60
CA GLY A 323 5.29 11.77 2.88
C GLY A 323 6.81 11.85 2.72
N GLU A 324 7.35 11.24 1.68
CA GLU A 324 8.77 11.24 1.37
C GLU A 324 9.28 12.57 0.82
N ASN A 325 8.49 13.23 -0.04
CA ASN A 325 8.99 14.33 -0.86
C ASN A 325 8.48 15.72 -0.47
N SER A 326 7.50 15.84 0.44
CA SER A 326 6.96 17.14 0.84
C SER A 326 7.32 17.51 2.29
N ALA A 327 8.41 18.27 2.46
CA ALA A 327 8.79 18.83 3.76
C ALA A 327 7.67 19.71 4.34
N TYR A 328 6.97 20.46 3.48
CA TYR A 328 5.87 21.34 3.84
C TYR A 328 4.70 20.58 4.49
N ILE A 329 4.27 19.46 3.88
CA ILE A 329 3.17 18.65 4.42
C ILE A 329 3.55 17.99 5.75
N ARG A 330 4.79 17.49 5.89
CA ARG A 330 5.28 16.93 7.15
C ARG A 330 5.27 17.97 8.27
N GLU A 331 5.82 19.17 8.00
CA GLU A 331 5.85 20.28 8.96
C GLU A 331 4.44 20.70 9.38
N LYS A 332 3.53 20.93 8.41
CA LYS A 332 2.14 21.29 8.70
C LYS A 332 1.42 20.23 9.52
N THR A 333 1.61 18.96 9.21
CA THR A 333 0.98 17.87 9.96
C THR A 333 1.48 17.79 11.38
N VAL A 334 2.81 17.86 11.59
CA VAL A 334 3.41 17.78 12.93
C VAL A 334 3.02 18.99 13.78
N ALA A 335 2.82 20.17 13.18
CA ALA A 335 2.37 21.36 13.89
C ALA A 335 1.01 21.20 14.61
N TYR A 336 0.19 20.25 14.21
CA TYR A 336 -1.07 19.88 14.90
C TYR A 336 -0.89 18.86 16.04
N LEU A 337 0.33 18.35 16.27
CA LEU A 337 0.61 17.25 17.21
C LEU A 337 1.49 17.67 18.43
N PRO A 338 1.48 18.94 18.92
CA PRO A 338 2.39 19.36 19.98
C PRO A 338 2.12 18.63 21.30
N HIS A 339 0.86 18.23 21.55
CA HIS A 339 0.46 17.54 22.79
C HIS A 339 1.05 16.11 22.91
N PHE A 340 1.55 15.55 21.82
CA PHE A 340 2.22 14.24 21.81
C PHE A 340 3.75 14.36 21.93
N GLY A 341 4.26 15.59 22.09
CA GLY A 341 5.69 15.85 22.24
C GLY A 341 6.51 15.77 20.96
N PHE A 342 5.84 15.68 19.80
CA PHE A 342 6.55 15.74 18.51
C PHE A 342 7.13 17.13 18.28
N ASP A 343 8.44 17.17 18.00
CA ASP A 343 9.17 18.38 17.68
C ASP A 343 10.03 18.17 16.43
N LEU A 344 9.63 18.79 15.33
CA LEU A 344 10.25 18.64 14.02
C LEU A 344 11.35 19.70 13.82
N SER A 345 12.55 19.27 13.45
CA SER A 345 13.63 20.18 13.02
C SER A 345 13.36 20.64 11.58
N LYS A 346 13.01 21.91 11.39
CA LYS A 346 12.81 22.51 10.07
C LYS A 346 14.04 22.36 9.17
N GLU A 347 15.24 22.53 9.73
CA GLU A 347 16.50 22.40 9.00
C GLU A 347 16.68 20.98 8.46
N LYS A 348 16.57 19.95 9.32
CA LYS A 348 16.72 18.56 8.89
C LYS A 348 15.63 18.16 7.91
N ASN A 349 14.37 18.60 8.14
CA ASN A 349 13.23 18.31 7.28
C ASN A 349 13.40 18.88 5.87
N ASN A 350 13.88 20.13 5.76
CA ASN A 350 14.06 20.79 4.47
C ASN A 350 15.30 20.30 3.71
N ASN A 351 16.35 19.88 4.43
CA ASN A 351 17.61 19.44 3.84
C ASN A 351 17.62 17.94 3.49
N LEU A 352 16.57 17.19 3.83
CA LEU A 352 16.50 15.76 3.50
C LEU A 352 16.44 15.57 1.99
N LYS A 353 17.39 14.82 1.45
CA LYS A 353 17.47 14.55 0.02
C LYS A 353 16.33 13.60 -0.40
N ARG A 354 15.75 13.87 -1.56
CA ARG A 354 14.72 13.01 -2.15
C ARG A 354 15.22 11.57 -2.30
N GLY A 355 14.36 10.61 -1.94
CA GLY A 355 14.66 9.19 -2.06
C GLY A 355 15.65 8.66 -1.02
N THR A 356 15.94 9.46 0.04
CA THR A 356 16.78 9.01 1.15
C THR A 356 16.00 8.90 2.44
N GLU A 357 16.37 7.95 3.28
CA GLU A 357 15.88 7.88 4.65
C GLU A 357 16.59 8.87 5.55
N GLY A 358 15.91 9.40 6.56
CA GLY A 358 16.51 10.32 7.50
C GLY A 358 15.64 10.72 8.68
N ARG A 359 16.30 10.99 9.79
CA ARG A 359 15.70 11.47 11.03
C ARG A 359 15.54 13.00 10.98
N ILE A 360 14.32 13.48 11.23
CA ILE A 360 13.97 14.90 11.05
C ILE A 360 13.43 15.59 12.32
N ASP A 361 13.43 14.93 13.49
CA ASP A 361 13.09 15.57 14.75
C ASP A 361 14.21 16.45 15.31
N ALA A 362 13.88 17.29 16.29
CA ALA A 362 14.79 18.21 16.95
C ALA A 362 15.73 17.53 17.96
N GLY A 363 15.58 16.23 18.22
CA GLY A 363 16.44 15.45 19.12
C GLY A 363 15.88 15.24 20.52
N HIS A 364 14.67 15.71 20.80
CA HIS A 364 13.92 15.44 22.02
C HIS A 364 12.48 15.03 21.68
N GLY A 365 11.81 14.33 22.59
CA GLY A 365 10.49 13.74 22.34
C GLY A 365 10.52 12.51 21.44
N PRO A 366 9.35 12.08 20.93
CA PRO A 366 9.25 10.98 19.99
C PRO A 366 10.00 11.26 18.68
N GLN A 367 10.64 10.24 18.13
CA GLN A 367 11.43 10.39 16.90
C GLN A 367 10.53 10.63 15.69
N ILE A 368 11.02 11.40 14.71
CA ILE A 368 10.33 11.60 13.42
C ILE A 368 11.31 11.22 12.32
N TRP A 369 10.86 10.31 11.45
CA TRP A 369 11.66 9.81 10.34
C TRP A 369 10.92 9.91 9.03
N VAL A 370 11.66 10.06 7.96
CA VAL A 370 11.21 9.82 6.58
C VAL A 370 11.89 8.55 6.11
N ILE A 371 11.09 7.60 5.61
CA ILE A 371 11.58 6.30 5.16
C ILE A 371 10.91 6.01 3.81
N PRO A 372 11.67 6.00 2.71
CA PRO A 372 11.14 5.59 1.42
C PRO A 372 10.59 4.16 1.49
N THR A 373 9.34 3.98 1.06
CA THR A 373 8.73 2.64 1.06
C THR A 373 9.36 1.76 0.00
N ASP A 374 9.41 0.46 0.28
CA ASP A 374 9.87 -0.56 -0.66
C ASP A 374 8.90 -1.75 -0.66
N GLU A 375 7.75 -1.53 -1.27
CA GLU A 375 6.69 -2.53 -1.35
C GLU A 375 7.12 -3.74 -2.18
N GLU A 376 7.81 -3.51 -3.31
CA GLU A 376 8.31 -4.59 -4.16
C GLU A 376 9.35 -5.46 -3.43
N GLY A 377 10.28 -4.85 -2.70
CA GLY A 377 11.24 -5.57 -1.88
C GLY A 377 10.57 -6.36 -0.75
N ARG A 378 9.54 -5.79 -0.14
CA ARG A 378 8.75 -6.49 0.88
C ARG A 378 8.01 -7.69 0.31
N ILE A 379 7.35 -7.53 -0.84
CA ILE A 379 6.67 -8.64 -1.53
C ILE A 379 7.66 -9.74 -1.91
N ALA A 380 8.83 -9.38 -2.42
CA ALA A 380 9.88 -10.35 -2.74
C ALA A 380 10.32 -11.15 -1.51
N LYS A 381 10.59 -10.48 -0.39
CA LYS A 381 10.98 -11.11 0.88
C LYS A 381 9.92 -12.08 1.41
N GLU A 382 8.65 -11.69 1.35
CA GLU A 382 7.54 -12.56 1.77
C GLU A 382 7.36 -13.74 0.82
N THR A 383 7.56 -13.54 -0.47
CA THR A 383 7.54 -14.60 -1.49
C THR A 383 8.62 -15.64 -1.24
N GLU A 384 9.86 -15.20 -1.02
CA GLU A 384 10.99 -16.09 -0.69
C GLU A 384 10.71 -16.91 0.57
N PHE A 385 10.23 -16.25 1.61
CA PHE A 385 9.88 -16.90 2.88
C PHE A 385 8.85 -18.02 2.69
N VAL A 386 7.75 -17.76 1.95
CA VAL A 386 6.71 -18.77 1.69
C VAL A 386 7.27 -19.95 0.89
N VAL A 387 8.01 -19.69 -0.19
CA VAL A 387 8.56 -20.73 -1.05
C VAL A 387 9.56 -21.62 -0.29
N GLU A 388 10.45 -21.04 0.50
CA GLU A 388 11.42 -21.79 1.31
C GLU A 388 10.75 -22.69 2.33
N HIS A 389 9.69 -22.22 3.00
CA HIS A 389 8.94 -23.02 3.98
C HIS A 389 8.19 -24.17 3.34
N GLU A 390 7.58 -23.99 2.17
CA GLU A 390 6.90 -25.05 1.44
C GLU A 390 7.88 -26.14 0.98
N VAL A 391 9.05 -25.76 0.49
CA VAL A 391 10.10 -26.72 0.11
C VAL A 391 10.54 -27.55 1.32
N GLN A 392 10.75 -26.91 2.49
CA GLN A 392 11.13 -27.61 3.72
C GLN A 392 10.05 -28.55 4.23
N GLN A 393 8.77 -28.18 4.15
CA GLN A 393 7.66 -29.04 4.56
C GLN A 393 7.53 -30.28 3.65
N THR A 394 7.68 -30.08 2.35
CA THR A 394 7.64 -31.18 1.35
C THR A 394 8.80 -32.16 1.58
N ALA A 395 10.02 -31.65 1.84
CA ALA A 395 11.17 -32.50 2.13
C ALA A 395 10.98 -33.34 3.41
N LYS A 396 10.48 -32.74 4.50
CA LYS A 396 10.19 -33.44 5.74
C LYS A 396 9.11 -34.53 5.59
N LYS A 397 8.12 -34.28 4.75
CA LYS A 397 7.05 -35.24 4.49
C LYS A 397 7.56 -36.45 3.70
N SER A 398 8.42 -36.22 2.72
CA SER A 398 9.06 -37.32 1.96
C SER A 398 10.00 -38.18 2.84
N GLU A 399 10.72 -37.56 3.78
CA GLU A 399 11.55 -38.30 4.75
C GLU A 399 10.73 -39.14 5.72
N SER A 400 9.57 -38.63 6.20
CA SER A 400 8.68 -39.37 7.09
C SER A 400 8.01 -40.57 6.40
N ASP A 401 7.66 -40.42 5.13
CA ASP A 401 7.04 -41.50 4.34
C ASP A 401 8.04 -42.62 3.99
N VAL A 402 9.36 -42.31 3.89
CA VAL A 402 10.42 -43.31 3.70
C VAL A 402 10.75 -44.07 4.99
N VAL A 403 10.56 -43.47 6.15
CA VAL A 403 10.82 -44.13 7.46
C VAL A 403 9.66 -45.03 7.90
N THR A 404 8.46 -44.84 7.32
CA THR A 404 7.26 -45.62 7.63
C THR A 404 6.94 -46.72 6.60
N ALA A 405 7.72 -46.86 5.55
CA ALA A 405 7.68 -47.94 4.56
C ALA A 405 8.81 -48.95 4.79
#